data_9ff80419543d4bc0d839c6094b930dfa
#
_entry.id   9ff80419543d4bc0d839c6094b930dfa
#
_cell.length_a   1.000
_cell.length_b   1.000
_cell.length_c   1.000
_cell.angle_alpha   90.00
_cell.angle_beta   90.00
_cell.angle_gamma   90.00
#
_symmetry.space_group_name_H-M   'P 1'
#
loop_
_entity.id
_entity.type
_entity.pdbx_description
1 polymer ?
#
loop_
_entity_poly.entity_id
_entity_poly.type
_entity_poly.pdbx_seq_one_letter_code
_entity_poly.pdbx_strand_id
1 'polypeptide(L)'
;MRSVHWPGLRQASAAAAGCLILAACGGGGGSHQSSTRPTASATAAAEPTSGPAAVAAITANWKTVFNGKAPIPNRLALVQDGPQVAAFVEAQAKTTFGEAAAGSTATISSVTVTSPTQATVDYEVLLLGTPLLKNQVGTAVYLDGVWKVAIASFCGLAYLEYPKGSSKLPAACRS
;
A
#
# COMPACT_ATOMS: atom_id res chain seq x y z
N MET A 1 -29.27 33.61 0.76
CA MET A 1 -28.09 34.50 0.70
C MET A 1 -27.59 34.70 2.12
N ARG A 2 -26.56 33.99 2.53
CA ARG A 2 -25.81 34.25 3.76
C ARG A 2 -24.32 34.06 3.46
N SER A 3 -23.62 35.15 3.36
CA SER A 3 -22.17 35.22 3.17
C SER A 3 -21.47 34.84 4.46
N VAL A 4 -20.59 33.84 4.42
CA VAL A 4 -19.70 33.50 5.53
C VAL A 4 -18.35 34.14 5.27
N HIS A 5 -18.00 35.10 6.12
CA HIS A 5 -16.73 35.83 6.14
C HIS A 5 -15.69 34.95 6.85
N TRP A 6 -14.54 34.70 6.21
CA TRP A 6 -13.38 34.09 6.87
C TRP A 6 -12.37 35.16 7.23
N PRO A 7 -11.92 35.25 8.49
CA PRO A 7 -10.84 36.16 8.88
C PRO A 7 -9.48 35.52 8.59
N GLY A 8 -8.58 36.36 8.08
CA GLY A 8 -7.24 36.01 7.63
C GLY A 8 -6.30 35.49 8.73
N LEU A 9 -5.45 34.56 8.39
CA LEU A 9 -4.30 34.13 9.19
C LEU A 9 -3.07 34.93 8.82
N ARG A 10 -2.53 35.57 9.85
CA ARG A 10 -1.31 36.37 9.81
C ARG A 10 -0.09 35.50 9.63
N GLN A 11 0.78 35.85 8.70
CA GLN A 11 2.13 35.34 8.56
C GLN A 11 2.99 35.80 9.74
N ALA A 12 3.68 34.84 10.37
CA ALA A 12 4.77 35.14 11.30
C ALA A 12 6.08 34.66 10.66
N SER A 13 6.86 35.61 10.18
CA SER A 13 8.25 35.39 9.77
C SER A 13 9.12 35.34 11.03
N ALA A 14 9.90 34.31 11.21
CA ALA A 14 11.00 34.26 12.18
C ALA A 14 12.29 33.98 11.42
N ALA A 15 13.11 35.02 11.32
CA ALA A 15 14.49 34.96 10.93
C ALA A 15 15.32 34.59 12.17
N ALA A 16 16.25 33.64 12.02
CA ALA A 16 17.33 33.43 12.99
C ALA A 16 18.64 33.18 12.27
N ALA A 17 19.57 34.06 12.62
CA ALA A 17 20.92 34.19 12.10
C ALA A 17 21.89 33.09 12.59
N GLY A 18 22.83 32.73 11.74
CA GLY A 18 24.27 32.84 11.97
C GLY A 18 24.94 31.85 12.92
N CYS A 19 25.80 30.99 12.35
CA CYS A 19 27.10 30.68 12.95
C CYS A 19 28.09 30.29 11.84
N LEU A 20 28.96 31.24 11.52
CA LEU A 20 30.21 31.04 10.82
C LEU A 20 31.22 30.37 11.77
N ILE A 21 31.76 29.26 11.41
CA ILE A 21 33.00 28.73 11.99
C ILE A 21 34.01 28.55 10.84
N LEU A 22 34.94 29.45 10.75
CA LEU A 22 36.18 29.35 9.99
C LEU A 22 37.14 28.49 10.79
N ALA A 23 37.64 27.42 10.21
CA ALA A 23 38.90 26.80 10.62
C ALA A 23 39.71 26.50 9.37
N ALA A 24 40.87 27.13 9.31
CA ALA A 24 41.82 27.12 8.22
C ALA A 24 42.84 25.99 8.35
N CYS A 25 43.49 25.74 7.22
CA CYS A 25 44.82 25.18 7.01
C CYS A 25 45.06 23.67 7.06
N GLY A 26 45.58 23.20 5.94
CA GLY A 26 46.45 22.05 5.81
C GLY A 26 46.54 21.56 4.37
N GLY A 27 47.59 22.03 3.64
CA GLY A 27 47.89 21.63 2.27
C GLY A 27 48.31 20.18 2.14
N GLY A 28 48.22 19.64 0.94
CA GLY A 28 48.77 18.34 0.55
C GLY A 28 48.12 17.87 -0.73
N GLY A 29 48.83 17.97 -1.86
CA GLY A 29 48.36 17.52 -3.18
C GLY A 29 48.18 16.01 -3.25
N GLY A 30 47.35 15.59 -4.17
CA GLY A 30 47.25 14.17 -4.51
C GLY A 30 45.87 13.76 -5.03
N SER A 31 45.84 13.54 -6.34
CA SER A 31 44.98 12.55 -7.03
C SER A 31 43.48 12.67 -6.89
N HIS A 32 42.84 13.11 -7.96
CA HIS A 32 41.42 12.94 -8.23
C HIS A 32 41.07 11.44 -8.23
N GLN A 33 40.70 10.89 -7.07
CA GLN A 33 39.90 9.66 -6.99
C GLN A 33 38.44 10.07 -7.05
N SER A 34 37.85 9.91 -8.22
CA SER A 34 36.41 9.86 -8.36
C SER A 34 35.92 8.67 -7.58
N SER A 35 35.59 8.88 -6.30
CA SER A 35 34.83 7.91 -5.52
C SER A 35 33.41 7.85 -6.11
N THR A 36 33.22 6.94 -7.05
CA THR A 36 31.90 6.41 -7.37
C THR A 36 31.39 5.73 -6.10
N ARG A 37 30.67 6.54 -5.29
CA ARG A 37 29.89 6.02 -4.16
C ARG A 37 28.90 5.02 -4.73
N PRO A 38 28.98 3.72 -4.41
CA PRO A 38 27.94 2.81 -4.80
C PRO A 38 26.65 3.33 -4.17
N THR A 39 25.68 3.66 -5.00
CA THR A 39 24.30 3.89 -4.56
C THR A 39 23.82 2.56 -4.02
N ALA A 40 23.98 2.34 -2.71
CA ALA A 40 23.36 1.22 -2.04
C ALA A 40 21.86 1.40 -2.26
N SER A 41 21.27 0.56 -3.10
CA SER A 41 19.83 0.39 -3.15
C SER A 41 19.42 0.06 -1.73
N ALA A 42 18.73 0.99 -1.06
CA ALA A 42 18.19 0.73 0.25
C ALA A 42 17.19 -0.41 0.11
N THR A 43 17.60 -1.62 0.46
CA THR A 43 16.69 -2.74 0.62
C THR A 43 15.69 -2.31 1.69
N ALA A 44 14.41 -2.23 1.34
CA ALA A 44 13.37 -1.90 2.31
C ALA A 44 13.50 -2.88 3.49
N ALA A 45 13.48 -2.34 4.71
CA ALA A 45 13.53 -3.17 5.90
C ALA A 45 12.31 -4.09 5.94
N ALA A 46 12.51 -5.36 6.34
CA ALA A 46 11.42 -6.32 6.48
C ALA A 46 10.40 -5.83 7.52
N GLU A 47 9.12 -6.04 7.25
CA GLU A 47 8.04 -5.67 8.16
C GLU A 47 8.04 -6.57 9.41
N PRO A 48 7.59 -6.07 10.57
CA PRO A 48 7.44 -6.87 11.77
C PRO A 48 6.45 -8.03 11.60
N THR A 49 6.74 -9.19 12.19
CA THR A 49 5.92 -10.40 12.09
C THR A 49 5.04 -10.67 13.30
N SER A 50 5.08 -9.79 14.33
CA SER A 50 4.30 -9.96 15.54
C SER A 50 3.98 -8.64 16.23
N GLY A 51 3.03 -8.69 17.15
CA GLY A 51 2.64 -7.55 17.99
C GLY A 51 1.95 -6.41 17.25
N PRO A 52 1.80 -5.24 17.90
CA PRO A 52 1.09 -4.09 17.33
C PRO A 52 1.69 -3.57 16.01
N ALA A 53 3.01 -3.71 15.84
CA ALA A 53 3.69 -3.27 14.64
C ALA A 53 3.34 -4.13 13.41
N ALA A 54 3.20 -5.46 13.58
CA ALA A 54 2.68 -6.34 12.51
C ALA A 54 1.24 -5.99 12.15
N VAL A 55 0.38 -5.76 13.16
CA VAL A 55 -1.02 -5.33 12.94
C VAL A 55 -1.08 -4.02 12.15
N ALA A 56 -0.22 -3.05 12.48
CA ALA A 56 -0.14 -1.79 11.77
C ALA A 56 0.29 -1.96 10.31
N ALA A 57 1.32 -2.80 10.04
CA ALA A 57 1.81 -3.09 8.70
C ALA A 57 0.72 -3.78 7.86
N ILE A 58 0.09 -4.84 8.37
CA ILE A 58 -1.02 -5.53 7.70
C ILE A 58 -2.15 -4.56 7.37
N THR A 59 -2.54 -3.72 8.35
CA THR A 59 -3.61 -2.74 8.16
C THR A 59 -3.29 -1.75 7.05
N ALA A 60 -2.06 -1.23 7.00
CA ALA A 60 -1.62 -0.28 5.97
C ALA A 60 -1.62 -0.93 4.58
N ASN A 61 -1.08 -2.15 4.47
CA ASN A 61 -1.00 -2.89 3.22
C ASN A 61 -2.40 -3.24 2.69
N TRP A 62 -3.31 -3.69 3.58
CA TRP A 62 -4.70 -3.96 3.23
C TRP A 62 -5.40 -2.73 2.68
N LYS A 63 -5.29 -1.59 3.37
CA LYS A 63 -5.83 -0.31 2.89
C LYS A 63 -5.27 0.09 1.54
N THR A 64 -3.99 -0.17 1.28
CA THR A 64 -3.35 0.14 -0.02
C THR A 64 -3.91 -0.73 -1.13
N VAL A 65 -4.08 -2.05 -0.91
CA VAL A 65 -4.65 -2.98 -1.91
C VAL A 65 -6.05 -2.56 -2.32
N PHE A 66 -6.88 -2.12 -1.37
CA PHE A 66 -8.26 -1.71 -1.61
C PHE A 66 -8.43 -0.21 -1.95
N ASN A 67 -7.35 0.58 -1.98
CA ASN A 67 -7.42 1.95 -2.42
C ASN A 67 -7.48 2.02 -3.95
N GLY A 68 -8.67 2.23 -4.50
CA GLY A 68 -8.89 2.31 -5.94
C GLY A 68 -8.12 3.43 -6.64
N LYS A 69 -7.67 4.46 -5.90
CA LYS A 69 -6.82 5.55 -6.43
C LYS A 69 -5.33 5.19 -6.47
N ALA A 70 -4.92 4.15 -5.76
CA ALA A 70 -3.52 3.72 -5.79
C ALA A 70 -3.19 3.07 -7.15
N PRO A 71 -1.99 3.29 -7.70
CA PRO A 71 -1.55 2.64 -8.93
C PRO A 71 -1.66 1.12 -8.84
N ILE A 72 -2.17 0.47 -9.88
CA ILE A 72 -2.34 -1.00 -9.94
C ILE A 72 -1.05 -1.74 -9.56
N PRO A 73 0.15 -1.37 -10.07
CA PRO A 73 1.39 -2.06 -9.68
C PRO A 73 1.65 -2.02 -8.17
N ASN A 74 1.39 -0.89 -7.51
CA ASN A 74 1.60 -0.74 -6.07
C ASN A 74 0.62 -1.62 -5.26
N ARG A 75 -0.62 -1.72 -5.71
CA ARG A 75 -1.63 -2.60 -5.11
C ARG A 75 -1.25 -4.07 -5.28
N LEU A 76 -0.85 -4.47 -6.49
CA LEU A 76 -0.48 -5.85 -6.81
C LEU A 76 0.81 -6.31 -6.13
N ALA A 77 1.76 -5.41 -5.85
CA ALA A 77 2.95 -5.73 -5.07
C ALA A 77 2.60 -6.25 -3.66
N LEU A 78 1.43 -5.86 -3.13
CA LEU A 78 0.90 -6.26 -1.83
C LEU A 78 -0.13 -7.41 -1.90
N VAL A 79 -0.25 -8.07 -3.04
CA VAL A 79 -1.03 -9.30 -3.22
C VAL A 79 -0.07 -10.47 -3.45
N GLN A 80 -0.33 -11.60 -2.79
CA GLN A 80 0.39 -12.84 -3.06
C GLN A 80 0.20 -13.19 -4.54
N ASP A 81 1.30 -13.51 -5.23
CA ASP A 81 1.29 -13.82 -6.66
C ASP A 81 0.66 -12.72 -7.54
N GLY A 82 0.73 -11.46 -7.08
CA GLY A 82 0.14 -10.29 -7.75
C GLY A 82 0.43 -10.21 -9.26
N PRO A 83 1.65 -10.50 -9.75
CA PRO A 83 1.91 -10.55 -11.19
C PRO A 83 1.02 -11.53 -11.97
N GLN A 84 0.59 -12.64 -11.38
CA GLN A 84 -0.27 -13.64 -12.04
C GLN A 84 -1.71 -13.15 -12.25
N VAL A 85 -2.14 -12.14 -11.50
CA VAL A 85 -3.48 -11.56 -11.60
C VAL A 85 -3.48 -10.17 -12.26
N ALA A 86 -2.31 -9.65 -12.65
CA ALA A 86 -2.16 -8.31 -13.18
C ALA A 86 -3.03 -8.05 -14.42
N ALA A 87 -2.94 -8.92 -15.43
CA ALA A 87 -3.72 -8.78 -16.65
C ALA A 87 -5.25 -8.77 -16.39
N PHE A 88 -5.71 -9.56 -15.42
CA PHE A 88 -7.11 -9.57 -14.99
C PHE A 88 -7.50 -8.22 -14.37
N VAL A 89 -6.72 -7.73 -13.41
CA VAL A 89 -7.01 -6.46 -12.74
C VAL A 89 -6.98 -5.27 -13.71
N GLU A 90 -6.02 -5.25 -14.65
CA GLU A 90 -5.93 -4.22 -15.69
C GLU A 90 -7.11 -4.27 -16.66
N ALA A 91 -7.59 -5.48 -17.01
CA ALA A 91 -8.77 -5.63 -17.84
C ALA A 91 -10.03 -5.15 -17.10
N GLN A 92 -10.16 -5.51 -15.82
CA GLN A 92 -11.29 -5.08 -14.99
C GLN A 92 -11.31 -3.57 -14.77
N ALA A 93 -10.17 -2.93 -14.62
CA ALA A 93 -10.06 -1.49 -14.45
C ALA A 93 -10.64 -0.68 -15.64
N LYS A 94 -10.75 -1.30 -16.82
CA LYS A 94 -11.31 -0.69 -18.04
C LYS A 94 -12.83 -0.90 -18.19
N THR A 95 -13.45 -1.62 -17.28
CA THR A 95 -14.90 -1.83 -17.27
C THR A 95 -15.61 -0.71 -16.50
N THR A 96 -16.89 -0.52 -16.72
CA THR A 96 -17.71 0.42 -15.94
C THR A 96 -17.64 0.15 -14.43
N PHE A 97 -17.57 -1.12 -14.04
CA PHE A 97 -17.37 -1.50 -12.63
C PHE A 97 -15.99 -1.10 -12.13
N GLY A 98 -14.93 -1.31 -12.92
CA GLY A 98 -13.58 -0.91 -12.57
C GLY A 98 -13.40 0.60 -12.44
N GLU A 99 -14.05 1.37 -13.31
CA GLU A 99 -14.07 2.84 -13.21
C GLU A 99 -14.75 3.29 -11.90
N ALA A 100 -15.87 2.68 -11.55
CA ALA A 100 -16.53 2.94 -10.26
C ALA A 100 -15.63 2.52 -9.08
N ALA A 101 -14.94 1.38 -9.19
CA ALA A 101 -14.03 0.88 -8.16
C ALA A 101 -12.79 1.78 -7.91
N ALA A 102 -12.51 2.76 -8.78
CA ALA A 102 -11.52 3.81 -8.50
C ALA A 102 -11.87 4.63 -7.23
N GLY A 103 -13.12 4.63 -6.80
CA GLY A 103 -13.57 5.23 -5.54
C GLY A 103 -13.54 4.27 -4.34
N SER A 104 -13.00 3.06 -4.49
CA SER A 104 -12.99 2.07 -3.41
C SER A 104 -11.95 2.37 -2.33
N THR A 105 -12.28 1.98 -1.10
CA THR A 105 -11.40 1.97 0.09
C THR A 105 -11.76 0.78 0.96
N ALA A 106 -10.92 0.46 1.96
CA ALA A 106 -11.27 -0.52 2.99
C ALA A 106 -11.21 0.06 4.39
N THR A 107 -12.14 -0.38 5.23
CA THR A 107 -12.07 -0.23 6.69
C THR A 107 -11.68 -1.58 7.29
N ILE A 108 -10.66 -1.59 8.13
CA ILE A 108 -10.19 -2.79 8.82
C ILE A 108 -10.73 -2.73 10.25
N SER A 109 -11.52 -3.72 10.62
CA SER A 109 -12.14 -3.83 11.95
C SER A 109 -11.26 -4.62 12.92
N SER A 110 -10.59 -5.67 12.46
CA SER A 110 -9.63 -6.41 13.28
C SER A 110 -8.52 -7.05 12.44
N VAL A 111 -7.38 -7.28 13.09
CA VAL A 111 -6.27 -8.09 12.55
C VAL A 111 -5.81 -9.02 13.66
N THR A 112 -5.88 -10.32 13.41
CA THR A 112 -5.40 -11.36 14.32
C THR A 112 -4.21 -12.08 13.69
N VAL A 113 -3.01 -11.84 14.20
CA VAL A 113 -1.79 -12.58 13.79
C VAL A 113 -1.87 -13.98 14.35
N THR A 114 -2.03 -14.97 13.50
CA THR A 114 -2.20 -16.39 13.88
C THR A 114 -0.89 -17.15 13.89
N SER A 115 0.12 -16.67 13.15
CA SER A 115 1.49 -17.19 13.13
C SER A 115 2.46 -16.10 12.64
N PRO A 116 3.78 -16.30 12.72
CA PRO A 116 4.75 -15.35 12.15
C PRO A 116 4.60 -15.09 10.64
N THR A 117 3.82 -15.93 9.94
CA THR A 117 3.64 -15.85 8.48
C THR A 117 2.18 -15.74 8.05
N GLN A 118 1.24 -15.70 8.99
CA GLN A 118 -0.20 -15.63 8.69
C GLN A 118 -0.96 -14.75 9.67
N ALA A 119 -1.96 -14.05 9.15
CA ALA A 119 -2.93 -13.32 9.95
C ALA A 119 -4.33 -13.38 9.30
N THR A 120 -5.36 -13.31 10.14
CA THR A 120 -6.75 -13.10 9.72
C THR A 120 -7.07 -11.62 9.79
N VAL A 121 -7.79 -11.11 8.79
CA VAL A 121 -8.19 -9.70 8.70
C VAL A 121 -9.69 -9.61 8.49
N ASP A 122 -10.39 -8.94 9.41
CA ASP A 122 -11.80 -8.61 9.25
C ASP A 122 -11.92 -7.19 8.68
N TYR A 123 -12.65 -7.05 7.59
CA TYR A 123 -12.69 -5.79 6.87
C TYR A 123 -14.02 -5.56 6.13
N GLU A 124 -14.22 -4.32 5.72
CA GLU A 124 -15.28 -3.90 4.82
C GLU A 124 -14.68 -3.19 3.62
N VAL A 125 -15.29 -3.36 2.45
CA VAL A 125 -14.97 -2.56 1.26
C VAL A 125 -16.05 -1.50 1.08
N LEU A 126 -15.60 -0.25 0.95
CA LEU A 126 -16.47 0.88 0.71
C LEU A 126 -16.29 1.36 -0.74
N LEU A 127 -17.38 1.80 -1.34
CA LEU A 127 -17.40 2.51 -2.61
C LEU A 127 -17.92 3.93 -2.37
N LEU A 128 -17.07 4.92 -2.62
CA LEU A 128 -17.39 6.34 -2.35
C LEU A 128 -17.89 6.60 -0.91
N GLY A 129 -17.31 5.88 0.06
CA GLY A 129 -17.66 5.98 1.47
C GLY A 129 -18.88 5.15 1.91
N THR A 130 -19.59 4.50 0.98
CA THR A 130 -20.71 3.62 1.29
C THR A 130 -20.25 2.16 1.32
N PRO A 131 -20.57 1.38 2.38
CA PRO A 131 -20.23 -0.03 2.44
C PRO A 131 -20.83 -0.84 1.29
N LEU A 132 -19.93 -1.40 0.44
CA LEU A 132 -20.28 -2.28 -0.67
C LEU A 132 -20.23 -3.75 -0.25
N LEU A 133 -19.17 -4.15 0.45
CA LEU A 133 -19.00 -5.48 1.00
C LEU A 133 -18.76 -5.37 2.51
N LYS A 134 -19.67 -5.93 3.30
CA LYS A 134 -19.61 -5.92 4.76
C LYS A 134 -19.12 -7.26 5.29
N ASN A 135 -18.53 -7.25 6.50
CA ASN A 135 -18.16 -8.46 7.25
C ASN A 135 -17.29 -9.44 6.42
N GLN A 136 -16.35 -8.90 5.65
CA GLN A 136 -15.42 -9.73 4.90
C GLN A 136 -14.33 -10.25 5.82
N VAL A 137 -13.93 -11.49 5.61
CA VAL A 137 -12.79 -12.11 6.27
C VAL A 137 -11.76 -12.50 5.22
N GLY A 138 -10.54 -12.07 5.42
CA GLY A 138 -9.43 -12.37 4.52
C GLY A 138 -8.21 -12.86 5.28
N THR A 139 -7.23 -13.38 4.54
CA THR A 139 -5.95 -13.86 5.08
C THR A 139 -4.83 -12.97 4.58
N ALA A 140 -3.97 -12.51 5.49
CA ALA A 140 -2.67 -11.97 5.19
C ALA A 140 -1.59 -13.04 5.29
N VAL A 141 -0.62 -13.03 4.37
CA VAL A 141 0.55 -13.91 4.37
C VAL A 141 1.82 -13.07 4.37
N TYR A 142 2.82 -13.50 5.14
CA TYR A 142 4.12 -12.84 5.17
C TYR A 142 5.06 -13.49 4.16
N LEU A 143 5.45 -12.75 3.12
CA LEU A 143 6.29 -13.23 2.03
C LEU A 143 7.33 -12.15 1.67
N ASP A 144 8.58 -12.56 1.52
CA ASP A 144 9.68 -11.69 1.09
C ASP A 144 9.85 -10.44 1.96
N GLY A 145 9.61 -10.57 3.27
CA GLY A 145 9.74 -9.46 4.21
C GLY A 145 8.52 -8.53 4.28
N VAL A 146 7.40 -8.86 3.61
CA VAL A 146 6.21 -7.99 3.50
C VAL A 146 4.93 -8.80 3.75
N TRP A 147 3.99 -8.21 4.47
CA TRP A 147 2.63 -8.74 4.59
C TRP A 147 1.83 -8.48 3.32
N LYS A 148 1.30 -9.53 2.73
CA LYS A 148 0.51 -9.48 1.49
C LYS A 148 -0.89 -10.04 1.71
N VAL A 149 -1.87 -9.54 0.94
CA VAL A 149 -3.19 -10.18 0.83
C VAL A 149 -3.02 -11.54 0.19
N ALA A 150 -3.49 -12.61 0.82
CA ALA A 150 -3.40 -13.95 0.27
C ALA A 150 -4.16 -14.05 -1.05
N ILE A 151 -3.63 -14.83 -2.00
CA ILE A 151 -4.29 -15.03 -3.30
C ILE A 151 -5.71 -15.60 -3.14
N ALA A 152 -5.95 -16.45 -2.15
CA ALA A 152 -7.28 -16.98 -1.86
C ALA A 152 -8.29 -15.87 -1.52
N SER A 153 -7.87 -14.85 -0.75
CA SER A 153 -8.72 -13.70 -0.42
C SER A 153 -9.01 -12.85 -1.65
N PHE A 154 -8.02 -12.64 -2.51
CA PHE A 154 -8.21 -11.98 -3.81
C PHE A 154 -9.21 -12.76 -4.69
N CYS A 155 -9.04 -14.06 -4.82
CA CYS A 155 -9.92 -14.92 -5.61
C CYS A 155 -11.35 -14.94 -5.07
N GLY A 156 -11.53 -14.92 -3.74
CA GLY A 156 -12.84 -14.79 -3.12
C GLY A 156 -13.62 -13.56 -3.61
N LEU A 157 -12.95 -12.44 -3.81
CA LEU A 157 -13.56 -11.23 -4.38
C LEU A 157 -13.84 -11.39 -5.89
N ALA A 158 -12.94 -12.01 -6.64
CA ALA A 158 -13.14 -12.25 -8.07
C ALA A 158 -14.34 -13.19 -8.33
N TYR A 159 -14.67 -14.09 -7.40
CA TYR A 159 -15.84 -14.97 -7.49
C TYR A 159 -17.18 -14.25 -7.34
N LEU A 160 -17.19 -13.02 -6.82
CA LEU A 160 -18.39 -12.20 -6.78
C LEU A 160 -18.83 -11.77 -8.19
N GLU A 161 -17.88 -11.67 -9.13
CA GLU A 161 -18.14 -11.29 -10.51
C GLU A 161 -18.22 -12.50 -11.46
N TYR A 162 -17.34 -13.49 -11.25
CA TYR A 162 -17.29 -14.70 -12.09
C TYR A 162 -17.34 -15.96 -11.23
N PRO A 163 -18.18 -16.95 -11.56
CA PRO A 163 -18.25 -18.18 -10.80
C PRO A 163 -16.89 -18.92 -10.81
N LYS A 164 -16.60 -19.63 -9.74
CA LYS A 164 -15.39 -20.47 -9.62
C LYS A 164 -15.28 -21.41 -10.83
N GLY A 165 -14.06 -21.56 -11.36
CA GLY A 165 -13.81 -22.34 -12.58
C GLY A 165 -14.06 -21.61 -13.89
N SER A 166 -14.57 -20.37 -13.87
CA SER A 166 -14.76 -19.56 -15.08
C SER A 166 -13.42 -19.32 -15.78
N SER A 167 -13.41 -19.43 -17.12
CA SER A 167 -12.24 -19.10 -17.94
C SER A 167 -11.89 -17.62 -17.92
N LYS A 168 -12.83 -16.77 -17.47
CA LYS A 168 -12.60 -15.32 -17.29
C LYS A 168 -11.77 -14.99 -16.05
N LEU A 169 -11.70 -15.89 -15.07
CA LEU A 169 -10.85 -15.73 -13.91
C LEU A 169 -9.36 -15.92 -14.27
N PRO A 170 -8.43 -15.26 -13.53
CA PRO A 170 -7.02 -15.55 -13.66
C PRO A 170 -6.74 -17.00 -13.31
N ALA A 171 -5.69 -17.59 -13.89
CA ALA A 171 -5.36 -19.01 -13.70
C ALA A 171 -5.22 -19.37 -12.20
N ALA A 172 -4.63 -18.47 -11.41
CA ALA A 172 -4.47 -18.63 -9.95
C ALA A 172 -5.80 -18.75 -9.18
N CYS A 173 -6.95 -18.38 -9.78
CA CYS A 173 -8.27 -18.42 -9.16
C CYS A 173 -9.20 -19.49 -9.73
N ARG A 174 -8.74 -20.38 -10.61
CA ARG A 174 -9.62 -21.39 -11.25
C ARG A 174 -9.71 -22.70 -10.47
N SER A 175 -8.76 -22.97 -9.57
CA SER A 175 -8.69 -24.19 -8.74
C SER A 175 -9.65 -24.16 -7.55
#